data_9449c2782b08e781dc9837458776c697
#
_entry.id   9449c2782b08e781dc9837458776c697
#
_cell.length_a   1.000
_cell.length_b   1.000
_cell.length_c   1.000
_cell.angle_alpha   90.00
_cell.angle_beta   90.00
_cell.angle_gamma   90.00
#
_symmetry.space_group_name_H-M   'P 1'
#
loop_
_entity.id
_entity.type
_entity.pdbx_description
1 polymer ?
#
loop_
_entity_poly.entity_id
_entity_poly.type
_entity_poly.pdbx_seq_one_letter_code
_entity_poly.pdbx_strand_id
1 'polypeptide(L)'
;MKDKNTRMSITTEPPNRASALPPLGQGAHTRRLGVIALVATFGGLLFGYDTGVINGALDPMSRELGMDNTIQGWVTGSLAFAAALGAMITGRISDALGRRRTIIGLSILFIAGALACVFTPSIAVLLMGRTMLGLAVGGASAVVPVFLAELAPYEIRGSLSGRNELMVVGGQLAAFIVNAIIGNLWGEHDSVWRWMFAVCALPALALFIGMLRMPESPRWLIAQGRTEDARAIMRRIRPAERADAEIADIARSLEETRTQIGAKARSSTGKILREKWFVRILLVGILVGAGQQFTGINSIMYYGIKVLKEAGFDEGSALIANIAPGAIAVVGSIF
;
A
#
# COMPACT_ATOMS: atom_id res chain seq x y z
N MET A 1 65.81 11.85 14.66
CA MET A 1 65.36 12.62 13.49
C MET A 1 64.15 11.98 12.95
N LYS A 2 63.06 12.75 12.82
CA LYS A 2 61.65 12.43 12.71
C LYS A 2 61.29 11.54 11.52
N ASP A 3 60.64 10.45 11.77
CA ASP A 3 59.96 9.68 10.76
C ASP A 3 58.46 10.07 10.71
N LYS A 4 58.06 10.54 9.54
CA LYS A 4 56.73 11.11 9.29
C LYS A 4 55.70 10.02 8.99
N ASN A 5 54.68 9.99 9.79
CA ASN A 5 53.35 9.43 9.54
C ASN A 5 52.96 9.40 8.05
N THR A 6 52.85 8.23 7.49
CA THR A 6 52.02 7.97 6.33
C THR A 6 50.68 7.47 6.86
N ARG A 7 49.77 8.40 7.12
CA ARG A 7 48.34 8.07 7.31
C ARG A 7 47.79 7.60 5.99
N MET A 8 47.69 6.32 5.84
CA MET A 8 46.94 5.68 4.77
C MET A 8 45.46 5.93 5.06
N SER A 9 44.89 6.95 4.41
CA SER A 9 43.44 7.23 4.41
C SER A 9 42.73 6.16 3.57
N ILE A 10 42.34 5.07 4.22
CA ILE A 10 41.44 4.13 3.62
C ILE A 10 40.01 4.75 3.76
N THR A 11 39.68 5.65 2.84
CA THR A 11 38.30 6.00 2.56
C THR A 11 37.73 4.90 1.68
N THR A 12 37.35 3.77 2.26
CA THR A 12 36.48 2.80 1.62
C THR A 12 35.04 3.29 1.77
N GLU A 13 34.68 4.30 0.99
CA GLU A 13 33.26 4.41 0.65
C GLU A 13 32.84 3.09 0.00
N PRO A 14 31.74 2.46 0.47
CA PRO A 14 31.24 1.27 -0.19
C PRO A 14 30.93 1.63 -1.66
N PRO A 15 31.40 0.82 -2.64
CA PRO A 15 31.19 1.15 -4.05
C PRO A 15 29.72 1.41 -4.27
N ASN A 16 29.41 2.58 -4.85
CA ASN A 16 28.05 2.95 -5.20
C ASN A 16 27.48 1.84 -6.11
N ARG A 17 26.59 1.00 -5.60
CA ARG A 17 26.05 -0.17 -6.30
C ARG A 17 25.45 0.20 -7.66
N ALA A 18 24.96 1.43 -7.82
CA ALA A 18 24.42 1.93 -9.07
C ALA A 18 25.50 2.09 -10.15
N SER A 19 26.74 2.44 -9.79
CA SER A 19 27.84 2.63 -10.74
C SER A 19 28.49 1.31 -11.23
N ALA A 20 28.22 0.20 -10.56
CA ALA A 20 28.76 -1.12 -10.90
C ALA A 20 27.86 -1.92 -11.87
N LEU A 21 26.64 -1.44 -12.16
CA LEU A 21 25.67 -2.14 -13.02
C LEU A 21 25.65 -1.52 -14.43
N PRO A 22 25.49 -2.33 -15.50
CA PRO A 22 25.33 -1.83 -16.86
C PRO A 22 24.16 -0.82 -16.96
N PRO A 23 24.23 0.20 -17.83
CA PRO A 23 23.23 1.24 -17.92
C PRO A 23 21.85 0.69 -18.31
N LEU A 24 20.79 1.31 -17.73
CA LEU A 24 19.42 1.10 -18.15
C LEU A 24 19.21 1.78 -19.51
N GLY A 25 19.29 1.05 -20.60
CA GLY A 25 18.94 1.59 -21.93
C GLY A 25 17.45 1.98 -21.97
N GLN A 26 17.10 2.96 -22.82
CA GLN A 26 15.71 3.28 -23.14
C GLN A 26 15.17 2.25 -24.14
N GLY A 27 13.94 1.74 -23.93
CA GLY A 27 13.36 0.75 -24.85
C GLY A 27 11.99 0.20 -24.38
N ALA A 28 11.51 -0.83 -25.07
CA ALA A 28 10.22 -1.48 -24.78
C ALA A 28 10.08 -2.00 -23.33
N HIS A 29 11.18 -2.32 -22.67
CA HIS A 29 11.24 -2.75 -21.28
C HIS A 29 10.83 -1.64 -20.31
N THR A 30 11.15 -0.38 -20.59
CA THR A 30 10.72 0.76 -19.76
C THR A 30 9.21 0.91 -19.76
N ARG A 31 8.55 0.74 -20.91
CA ARG A 31 7.09 0.77 -21.02
C ARG A 31 6.44 -0.37 -20.25
N ARG A 32 6.99 -1.58 -20.34
CA ARG A 32 6.49 -2.76 -19.60
C ARG A 32 6.58 -2.55 -18.08
N LEU A 33 7.72 -2.04 -17.62
CA LEU A 33 7.88 -1.70 -16.20
C LEU A 33 6.87 -0.63 -15.75
N GLY A 34 6.61 0.39 -16.58
CA GLY A 34 5.59 1.41 -16.31
C GLY A 34 4.19 0.82 -16.15
N VAL A 35 3.81 -0.15 -17.00
CA VAL A 35 2.52 -0.86 -16.88
C VAL A 35 2.45 -1.68 -15.59
N ILE A 36 3.53 -2.40 -15.25
CA ILE A 36 3.58 -3.18 -14.00
C ILE A 36 3.43 -2.25 -12.79
N ALA A 37 4.15 -1.13 -12.78
CA ALA A 37 4.06 -0.14 -11.72
C ALA A 37 2.65 0.44 -11.62
N LEU A 38 2.04 0.82 -12.74
CA LEU A 38 0.66 1.35 -12.76
C LEU A 38 -0.33 0.35 -12.19
N VAL A 39 -0.29 -0.91 -12.63
CA VAL A 39 -1.20 -1.96 -12.13
C VAL A 39 -1.01 -2.18 -10.62
N ALA A 40 0.23 -2.28 -10.16
CA ALA A 40 0.49 -2.52 -8.74
C ALA A 40 0.04 -1.33 -7.86
N THR A 41 0.17 -0.09 -8.34
CA THR A 41 -0.26 1.10 -7.57
C THR A 41 -1.78 1.23 -7.43
N PHE A 42 -2.60 0.45 -8.15
CA PHE A 42 -4.03 0.31 -7.83
C PHE A 42 -4.26 -0.20 -6.40
N GLY A 43 -3.31 -0.92 -5.80
CA GLY A 43 -3.37 -1.27 -4.37
C GLY A 43 -3.41 -0.04 -3.46
N GLY A 44 -2.60 0.98 -3.76
CA GLY A 44 -2.65 2.27 -3.07
C GLY A 44 -3.98 3.01 -3.31
N LEU A 45 -4.45 3.03 -4.57
CA LEU A 45 -5.73 3.65 -4.93
C LEU A 45 -6.91 3.02 -4.18
N LEU A 46 -6.91 1.70 -3.98
CA LEU A 46 -7.92 1.00 -3.17
C LEU A 46 -7.94 1.49 -1.72
N PHE A 47 -6.75 1.62 -1.12
CA PHE A 47 -6.64 2.13 0.25
C PHE A 47 -7.22 3.53 0.38
N GLY A 48 -6.85 4.43 -0.53
CA GLY A 48 -7.36 5.79 -0.54
C GLY A 48 -8.86 5.86 -0.76
N TYR A 49 -9.38 5.13 -1.76
CA TYR A 49 -10.79 5.14 -2.08
C TYR A 49 -11.64 4.63 -0.91
N ASP A 50 -11.26 3.51 -0.28
CA ASP A 50 -12.00 2.95 0.84
C ASP A 50 -11.99 3.88 2.07
N THR A 51 -10.90 4.59 2.30
CA THR A 51 -10.82 5.61 3.34
C THR A 51 -11.72 6.81 3.04
N GLY A 52 -11.82 7.21 1.78
CA GLY A 52 -12.64 8.35 1.36
C GLY A 52 -14.12 8.06 1.25
N VAL A 53 -14.50 6.84 0.83
CA VAL A 53 -15.91 6.50 0.56
C VAL A 53 -16.76 6.55 1.81
N ILE A 54 -16.22 6.17 2.97
CA ILE A 54 -16.96 6.12 4.23
C ILE A 54 -17.47 7.50 4.65
N ASN A 55 -16.75 8.58 4.31
CA ASN A 55 -17.12 9.94 4.67
C ASN A 55 -18.51 10.33 4.09
N GLY A 56 -18.74 10.07 2.79
CA GLY A 56 -20.02 10.35 2.16
C GLY A 56 -21.11 9.29 2.43
N ALA A 57 -20.69 8.06 2.70
CA ALA A 57 -21.60 6.94 2.92
C ALA A 57 -22.12 6.85 4.36
N LEU A 58 -21.43 7.45 5.35
CA LEU A 58 -21.72 7.22 6.78
C LEU A 58 -23.10 7.68 7.20
N ASP A 59 -23.49 8.88 6.82
CA ASP A 59 -24.78 9.46 7.21
C ASP A 59 -25.98 8.70 6.59
N PRO A 60 -26.07 8.48 5.27
CA PRO A 60 -27.17 7.70 4.70
C PRO A 60 -27.18 6.25 5.18
N MET A 61 -26.04 5.64 5.35
CA MET A 61 -25.90 4.29 5.91
C MET A 61 -26.42 4.22 7.36
N SER A 62 -26.12 5.25 8.17
CA SER A 62 -26.57 5.32 9.56
C SER A 62 -28.07 5.49 9.66
N ARG A 63 -28.68 6.26 8.75
CA ARG A 63 -30.14 6.43 8.68
C ARG A 63 -30.82 5.11 8.30
N GLU A 64 -30.35 4.41 7.26
CA GLU A 64 -30.94 3.17 6.78
C GLU A 64 -30.82 2.03 7.81
N LEU A 65 -29.66 1.90 8.47
CA LEU A 65 -29.37 0.79 9.39
C LEU A 65 -29.66 1.12 10.87
N GLY A 66 -30.12 2.32 11.18
CA GLY A 66 -30.43 2.74 12.56
C GLY A 66 -29.19 2.76 13.48
N MET A 67 -28.03 3.22 12.97
CA MET A 67 -26.78 3.19 13.72
C MET A 67 -26.67 4.39 14.68
N ASP A 68 -26.37 4.11 15.95
CA ASP A 68 -25.96 5.12 16.90
C ASP A 68 -24.49 5.53 16.70
N ASN A 69 -24.03 6.56 17.41
CA ASN A 69 -22.66 7.06 17.31
C ASN A 69 -21.62 5.99 17.67
N THR A 70 -21.96 5.07 18.56
CA THR A 70 -21.05 3.99 18.99
C THR A 70 -20.84 2.98 17.86
N ILE A 71 -21.95 2.60 17.19
CA ILE A 71 -21.92 1.69 16.03
C ILE A 71 -21.21 2.35 14.85
N GLN A 72 -21.44 3.64 14.59
CA GLN A 72 -20.68 4.41 13.59
C GLN A 72 -19.17 4.36 13.86
N GLY A 73 -18.76 4.52 15.11
CA GLY A 73 -17.36 4.38 15.54
C GLY A 73 -16.79 2.98 15.28
N TRP A 74 -17.56 1.93 15.54
CA TRP A 74 -17.13 0.55 15.23
C TRP A 74 -17.04 0.29 13.72
N VAL A 75 -17.98 0.75 12.93
CA VAL A 75 -17.98 0.60 11.47
C VAL A 75 -16.80 1.32 10.83
N THR A 76 -16.48 2.55 11.27
CA THR A 76 -15.32 3.30 10.78
C THR A 76 -14.01 2.72 11.29
N GLY A 77 -13.94 2.38 12.59
CA GLY A 77 -12.73 1.88 13.24
C GLY A 77 -12.34 0.45 12.86
N SER A 78 -13.34 -0.42 12.58
CA SER A 78 -13.10 -1.83 12.22
C SER A 78 -12.14 -2.00 11.04
N LEU A 79 -12.20 -1.11 10.07
CA LEU A 79 -11.28 -1.10 8.94
C LEU A 79 -9.83 -0.94 9.40
N ALA A 80 -9.55 0.05 10.26
CA ALA A 80 -8.20 0.34 10.72
C ALA A 80 -7.61 -0.81 11.55
N PHE A 81 -8.40 -1.41 12.45
CA PHE A 81 -8.00 -2.59 13.21
C PHE A 81 -7.69 -3.78 12.29
N ALA A 82 -8.58 -4.05 11.34
CA ALA A 82 -8.38 -5.14 10.38
C ALA A 82 -7.18 -4.87 9.47
N ALA A 83 -6.94 -3.62 9.06
CA ALA A 83 -5.78 -3.25 8.25
C ALA A 83 -4.46 -3.48 9.00
N ALA A 84 -4.39 -3.17 10.29
CA ALA A 84 -3.22 -3.48 11.10
C ALA A 84 -2.93 -4.98 11.13
N LEU A 85 -3.96 -5.81 11.35
CA LEU A 85 -3.83 -7.28 11.31
C LEU A 85 -3.44 -7.77 9.91
N GLY A 86 -4.05 -7.24 8.87
CA GLY A 86 -3.73 -7.55 7.48
C GLY A 86 -2.27 -7.29 7.15
N ALA A 87 -1.75 -6.12 7.52
CA ALA A 87 -0.35 -5.76 7.31
C ALA A 87 0.62 -6.71 8.03
N MET A 88 0.30 -7.11 9.27
CA MET A 88 1.15 -8.02 10.06
C MET A 88 1.19 -9.43 9.49
N ILE A 89 0.06 -9.96 9.05
CA ILE A 89 -0.08 -11.36 8.61
C ILE A 89 0.41 -11.52 7.17
N THR A 90 0.10 -10.56 6.29
CA THR A 90 0.30 -10.70 4.84
C THR A 90 1.78 -10.72 4.46
N GLY A 91 2.67 -10.13 5.26
CA GLY A 91 4.11 -10.25 5.04
C GLY A 91 4.56 -11.71 4.97
N ARG A 92 4.19 -12.53 5.96
CA ARG A 92 4.50 -13.96 5.99
C ARG A 92 3.83 -14.74 4.85
N ILE A 93 2.58 -14.42 4.54
CA ILE A 93 1.85 -15.05 3.43
C ILE A 93 2.56 -14.75 2.10
N SER A 94 2.99 -13.51 1.89
CA SER A 94 3.67 -13.11 0.66
C SER A 94 5.05 -13.73 0.51
N ASP A 95 5.75 -14.00 1.60
CA ASP A 95 7.02 -14.73 1.58
C ASP A 95 6.83 -16.21 1.21
N ALA A 96 5.72 -16.82 1.65
CA ALA A 96 5.40 -18.23 1.36
C ALA A 96 4.83 -18.42 -0.05
N LEU A 97 3.82 -17.63 -0.45
CA LEU A 97 3.05 -17.81 -1.69
C LEU A 97 3.58 -17.02 -2.88
N GLY A 98 4.41 -16.00 -2.64
CA GLY A 98 4.85 -15.02 -3.64
C GLY A 98 4.01 -13.74 -3.60
N ARG A 99 4.63 -12.66 -4.12
CA ARG A 99 4.00 -11.32 -4.06
C ARG A 99 2.77 -11.23 -4.93
N ARG A 100 2.89 -11.70 -6.18
CA ARG A 100 1.80 -11.68 -7.17
C ARG A 100 0.56 -12.44 -6.68
N ARG A 101 0.74 -13.68 -6.21
CA ARG A 101 -0.39 -14.51 -5.74
C ARG A 101 -1.07 -13.89 -4.53
N THR A 102 -0.29 -13.32 -3.62
CA THR A 102 -0.81 -12.63 -2.44
C THR A 102 -1.64 -11.42 -2.83
N ILE A 103 -1.16 -10.56 -3.75
CA ILE A 103 -1.92 -9.39 -4.20
C ILE A 103 -3.22 -9.80 -4.91
N ILE A 104 -3.20 -10.89 -5.70
CA ILE A 104 -4.42 -11.46 -6.31
C ILE A 104 -5.41 -11.90 -5.22
N GLY A 105 -4.96 -12.62 -4.20
CA GLY A 105 -5.80 -13.04 -3.08
C GLY A 105 -6.41 -11.85 -2.32
N LEU A 106 -5.60 -10.82 -2.08
CA LEU A 106 -6.07 -9.59 -1.43
C LEU A 106 -7.10 -8.82 -2.28
N SER A 107 -6.93 -8.77 -3.60
CA SER A 107 -7.92 -8.13 -4.49
C SER A 107 -9.25 -8.88 -4.50
N ILE A 108 -9.24 -10.22 -4.45
CA ILE A 108 -10.45 -11.04 -4.32
C ILE A 108 -11.12 -10.78 -2.96
N LEU A 109 -10.34 -10.76 -1.87
CA LEU A 109 -10.85 -10.47 -0.53
C LEU A 109 -11.49 -9.08 -0.46
N PHE A 110 -10.86 -8.09 -1.12
CA PHE A 110 -11.41 -6.73 -1.20
C PHE A 110 -12.74 -6.70 -1.97
N ILE A 111 -12.82 -7.34 -3.13
CA ILE A 111 -14.06 -7.43 -3.93
C ILE A 111 -15.17 -8.08 -3.10
N ALA A 112 -14.87 -9.20 -2.43
CA ALA A 112 -15.84 -9.89 -1.58
C ALA A 112 -16.30 -9.00 -0.40
N GLY A 113 -15.37 -8.26 0.23
CA GLY A 113 -15.71 -7.29 1.29
C GLY A 113 -16.58 -6.13 0.79
N ALA A 114 -16.26 -5.57 -0.39
CA ALA A 114 -17.05 -4.52 -1.02
C ALA A 114 -18.47 -5.01 -1.33
N LEU A 115 -18.62 -6.19 -1.92
CA LEU A 115 -19.92 -6.79 -2.19
C LEU A 115 -20.70 -7.09 -0.90
N ALA A 116 -20.04 -7.56 0.16
CA ALA A 116 -20.66 -7.74 1.47
C ALA A 116 -21.18 -6.42 2.05
N CYS A 117 -20.47 -5.30 1.85
CA CYS A 117 -20.98 -3.98 2.23
C CYS A 117 -22.16 -3.55 1.36
N VAL A 118 -22.10 -3.73 0.04
CA VAL A 118 -23.17 -3.34 -0.90
C VAL A 118 -24.47 -4.08 -0.63
N PHE A 119 -24.41 -5.39 -0.42
CA PHE A 119 -25.58 -6.27 -0.21
C PHE A 119 -25.89 -6.52 1.26
N THR A 120 -25.36 -5.71 2.16
CA THR A 120 -25.55 -5.93 3.59
C THR A 120 -27.02 -5.80 4.02
N PRO A 121 -27.58 -6.82 4.73
CA PRO A 121 -28.90 -6.74 5.33
C PRO A 121 -28.85 -6.26 6.79
N SER A 122 -27.67 -6.17 7.41
CA SER A 122 -27.52 -5.89 8.84
C SER A 122 -26.14 -5.31 9.18
N ILE A 123 -26.06 -4.64 10.32
CA ILE A 123 -24.80 -4.08 10.86
C ILE A 123 -23.71 -5.15 11.01
N ALA A 124 -24.05 -6.38 11.39
CA ALA A 124 -23.11 -7.47 11.55
C ALA A 124 -22.42 -7.83 10.21
N VAL A 125 -23.20 -7.94 9.12
CA VAL A 125 -22.65 -8.21 7.78
C VAL A 125 -21.83 -7.01 7.28
N LEU A 126 -22.25 -5.79 7.58
CA LEU A 126 -21.47 -4.58 7.27
C LEU A 126 -20.11 -4.60 7.96
N LEU A 127 -20.06 -4.88 9.26
CA LEU A 127 -18.80 -5.00 10.01
C LEU A 127 -17.91 -6.11 9.47
N MET A 128 -18.48 -7.24 9.08
CA MET A 128 -17.72 -8.32 8.42
C MET A 128 -17.14 -7.83 7.09
N GLY A 129 -17.92 -7.17 6.25
CA GLY A 129 -17.46 -6.56 4.99
C GLY A 129 -16.33 -5.55 5.23
N ARG A 130 -16.49 -4.64 6.19
CA ARG A 130 -15.46 -3.66 6.59
C ARG A 130 -14.17 -4.34 7.09
N THR A 131 -14.31 -5.42 7.85
CA THR A 131 -13.16 -6.22 8.31
C THR A 131 -12.42 -6.87 7.13
N MET A 132 -13.16 -7.44 6.17
CA MET A 132 -12.56 -8.01 4.94
C MET A 132 -11.84 -6.94 4.12
N LEU A 133 -12.45 -5.77 3.93
CA LEU A 133 -11.83 -4.62 3.26
C LEU A 133 -10.55 -4.19 3.99
N GLY A 134 -10.61 -4.05 5.31
CA GLY A 134 -9.45 -3.69 6.12
C GLY A 134 -8.29 -4.69 5.99
N LEU A 135 -8.55 -5.99 6.13
CA LEU A 135 -7.52 -7.03 5.95
C LEU A 135 -6.87 -6.96 4.57
N ALA A 136 -7.69 -6.77 3.52
CA ALA A 136 -7.21 -6.68 2.15
C ALA A 136 -6.34 -5.43 1.92
N VAL A 137 -6.81 -4.29 2.38
CA VAL A 137 -6.12 -3.00 2.25
C VAL A 137 -4.82 -2.97 3.05
N GLY A 138 -4.86 -3.41 4.31
CA GLY A 138 -3.67 -3.48 5.15
C GLY A 138 -2.62 -4.45 4.60
N GLY A 139 -3.07 -5.60 4.09
CA GLY A 139 -2.18 -6.54 3.39
C GLY A 139 -1.57 -5.93 2.12
N ALA A 140 -2.37 -5.24 1.31
CA ALA A 140 -1.90 -4.59 0.09
C ALA A 140 -0.90 -3.46 0.40
N SER A 141 -1.13 -2.66 1.44
CA SER A 141 -0.21 -1.59 1.86
C SER A 141 1.17 -2.10 2.26
N ALA A 142 1.26 -3.33 2.78
CA ALA A 142 2.54 -3.97 3.11
C ALA A 142 3.22 -4.61 1.88
N VAL A 143 2.47 -5.30 1.02
CA VAL A 143 3.05 -6.14 -0.05
C VAL A 143 3.28 -5.37 -1.36
N VAL A 144 2.41 -4.42 -1.73
CA VAL A 144 2.53 -3.67 -2.99
C VAL A 144 3.82 -2.85 -3.06
N PRO A 145 4.23 -2.06 -2.04
CA PRO A 145 5.50 -1.36 -2.08
C PRO A 145 6.71 -2.29 -2.18
N VAL A 146 6.67 -3.44 -1.51
CA VAL A 146 7.72 -4.48 -1.60
C VAL A 146 7.78 -5.05 -3.01
N PHE A 147 6.64 -5.41 -3.61
CA PHE A 147 6.57 -5.90 -4.98
C PHE A 147 7.13 -4.90 -5.99
N LEU A 148 6.76 -3.62 -5.86
CA LEU A 148 7.29 -2.54 -6.70
C LEU A 148 8.80 -2.38 -6.52
N ALA A 149 9.29 -2.37 -5.28
CA ALA A 149 10.72 -2.23 -4.97
C ALA A 149 11.55 -3.41 -5.48
N GLU A 150 11.00 -4.63 -5.50
CA GLU A 150 11.66 -5.84 -6.02
C GLU A 150 11.71 -5.88 -7.56
N LEU A 151 10.76 -5.24 -8.24
CA LEU A 151 10.72 -5.12 -9.70
C LEU A 151 11.42 -3.88 -10.22
N ALA A 152 11.52 -2.82 -9.41
CA ALA A 152 12.11 -1.56 -9.80
C ALA A 152 13.64 -1.65 -9.95
N PRO A 153 14.22 -1.02 -11.00
CA PRO A 153 15.64 -0.72 -11.01
C PRO A 153 16.01 0.16 -9.84
N TYR A 154 17.26 0.05 -9.39
CA TYR A 154 17.77 0.81 -8.27
C TYR A 154 17.56 2.33 -8.44
N GLU A 155 17.74 2.83 -9.66
CA GLU A 155 17.70 4.25 -10.01
C GLU A 155 16.32 4.90 -9.85
N ILE A 156 15.25 4.13 -10.04
CA ILE A 156 13.87 4.66 -10.00
C ILE A 156 13.02 4.09 -8.86
N ARG A 157 13.61 3.30 -7.97
CA ARG A 157 12.90 2.64 -6.87
C ARG A 157 12.18 3.66 -5.97
N GLY A 158 12.82 4.76 -5.64
CA GLY A 158 12.22 5.83 -4.83
C GLY A 158 11.02 6.49 -5.52
N SER A 159 11.13 6.79 -6.82
CA SER A 159 10.02 7.40 -7.57
C SER A 159 8.80 6.49 -7.71
N LEU A 160 9.01 5.17 -7.76
CA LEU A 160 7.90 4.21 -7.79
C LEU A 160 7.19 4.10 -6.44
N SER A 161 7.91 4.22 -5.33
CA SER A 161 7.30 4.30 -4.00
C SER A 161 6.45 5.56 -3.84
N GLY A 162 6.94 6.72 -4.31
CA GLY A 162 6.17 7.96 -4.33
C GLY A 162 4.89 7.89 -5.17
N ARG A 163 4.92 7.14 -6.29
CA ARG A 163 3.71 6.91 -7.09
C ARG A 163 2.63 6.13 -6.36
N ASN A 164 3.02 5.19 -5.49
CA ASN A 164 2.04 4.47 -4.68
C ASN A 164 1.34 5.41 -3.71
N GLU A 165 2.06 6.33 -3.07
CA GLU A 165 1.50 7.35 -2.18
C GLU A 165 0.55 8.30 -2.94
N LEU A 166 0.97 8.78 -4.10
CA LEU A 166 0.13 9.60 -4.98
C LEU A 166 -1.18 8.88 -5.34
N MET A 167 -1.14 7.57 -5.56
CA MET A 167 -2.35 6.78 -5.84
C MET A 167 -3.25 6.63 -4.60
N VAL A 168 -2.68 6.61 -3.39
CA VAL A 168 -3.49 6.62 -2.15
C VAL A 168 -4.29 7.92 -2.06
N VAL A 169 -3.63 9.08 -2.12
CA VAL A 169 -4.34 10.37 -2.04
C VAL A 169 -5.24 10.62 -3.25
N GLY A 170 -4.85 10.14 -4.44
CA GLY A 170 -5.68 10.18 -5.64
C GLY A 170 -6.94 9.33 -5.52
N GLY A 171 -6.84 8.15 -4.89
CA GLY A 171 -7.98 7.29 -4.58
C GLY A 171 -8.96 7.95 -3.60
N GLN A 172 -8.43 8.63 -2.60
CA GLN A 172 -9.23 9.37 -1.63
C GLN A 172 -9.98 10.54 -2.29
N LEU A 173 -9.29 11.32 -3.12
CA LEU A 173 -9.92 12.37 -3.91
C LEU A 173 -11.00 11.81 -4.84
N ALA A 174 -10.73 10.69 -5.52
CA ALA A 174 -11.72 10.04 -6.39
C ALA A 174 -12.97 9.62 -5.60
N ALA A 175 -12.81 9.09 -4.38
CA ALA A 175 -13.93 8.75 -3.50
C ALA A 175 -14.76 9.98 -3.12
N PHE A 176 -14.13 11.10 -2.77
CA PHE A 176 -14.85 12.34 -2.45
C PHE A 176 -15.63 12.87 -3.64
N ILE A 177 -15.03 12.83 -4.85
CA ILE A 177 -15.73 13.24 -6.08
C ILE A 177 -16.93 12.32 -6.37
N VAL A 178 -16.74 11.00 -6.28
CA VAL A 178 -17.81 10.01 -6.49
C VAL A 178 -18.92 10.18 -5.46
N ASN A 179 -18.58 10.37 -4.18
CA ASN A 179 -19.54 10.64 -3.13
C ASN A 179 -20.36 11.92 -3.41
N ALA A 180 -19.70 13.00 -3.86
CA ALA A 180 -20.36 14.25 -4.21
C ALA A 180 -21.29 14.07 -5.41
N ILE A 181 -20.86 13.36 -6.45
CA ILE A 181 -21.70 13.10 -7.65
C ILE A 181 -22.92 12.25 -7.26
N ILE A 182 -22.70 11.10 -6.63
CA ILE A 182 -23.76 10.15 -6.29
C ILE A 182 -24.70 10.77 -5.25
N GLY A 183 -24.16 11.43 -4.23
CA GLY A 183 -24.98 12.05 -3.18
C GLY A 183 -25.83 13.23 -3.67
N ASN A 184 -25.33 14.05 -4.61
CA ASN A 184 -26.11 15.14 -5.18
C ASN A 184 -27.14 14.69 -6.23
N LEU A 185 -26.86 13.60 -6.97
CA LEU A 185 -27.79 13.11 -8.01
C LEU A 185 -28.90 12.20 -7.44
N TRP A 186 -28.57 11.40 -6.43
CA TRP A 186 -29.46 10.36 -5.90
C TRP A 186 -29.55 10.37 -4.36
N GLY A 187 -29.20 11.48 -3.71
CA GLY A 187 -29.17 11.62 -2.24
C GLY A 187 -30.51 11.41 -1.54
N GLU A 188 -31.64 11.51 -2.27
CA GLU A 188 -32.99 11.25 -1.76
C GLU A 188 -33.28 9.76 -1.48
N HIS A 189 -32.47 8.84 -2.03
CA HIS A 189 -32.59 7.41 -1.81
C HIS A 189 -31.82 6.95 -0.59
N ASP A 190 -32.44 6.28 0.35
CA ASP A 190 -31.82 5.76 1.58
C ASP A 190 -30.63 4.84 1.30
N SER A 191 -30.69 4.07 0.20
CA SER A 191 -29.63 3.12 -0.19
C SER A 191 -28.51 3.72 -1.04
N VAL A 192 -28.41 5.05 -1.17
CA VAL A 192 -27.41 5.75 -2.01
C VAL A 192 -25.96 5.35 -1.68
N TRP A 193 -25.67 5.13 -0.41
CA TRP A 193 -24.36 4.72 0.06
C TRP A 193 -23.89 3.36 -0.51
N ARG A 194 -24.80 2.46 -0.86
CA ARG A 194 -24.47 1.16 -1.48
C ARG A 194 -23.82 1.35 -2.84
N TRP A 195 -24.28 2.32 -3.62
CA TRP A 195 -23.67 2.68 -4.91
C TRP A 195 -22.27 3.27 -4.74
N MET A 196 -22.04 4.08 -3.69
CA MET A 196 -20.71 4.60 -3.36
C MET A 196 -19.73 3.46 -3.08
N PHE A 197 -20.15 2.44 -2.30
CA PHE A 197 -19.36 1.23 -2.06
C PHE A 197 -19.21 0.34 -3.31
N ALA A 198 -20.21 0.27 -4.18
CA ALA A 198 -20.13 -0.53 -5.39
C ALA A 198 -19.02 -0.04 -6.33
N VAL A 199 -18.84 1.28 -6.44
CA VAL A 199 -17.75 1.87 -7.24
C VAL A 199 -16.39 1.47 -6.68
N CYS A 200 -16.25 1.24 -5.37
CA CYS A 200 -15.01 0.76 -4.74
C CYS A 200 -14.52 -0.59 -5.31
N ALA A 201 -15.43 -1.42 -5.82
CA ALA A 201 -15.06 -2.68 -6.44
C ALA A 201 -14.37 -2.53 -7.80
N LEU A 202 -14.54 -1.41 -8.52
CA LEU A 202 -13.97 -1.21 -9.85
C LEU A 202 -12.44 -1.19 -9.85
N PRO A 203 -11.75 -0.38 -9.02
CA PRO A 203 -10.30 -0.42 -8.96
C PRO A 203 -9.77 -1.76 -8.42
N ALA A 204 -10.52 -2.46 -7.56
CA ALA A 204 -10.15 -3.79 -7.10
C ALA A 204 -10.20 -4.83 -8.24
N LEU A 205 -11.23 -4.75 -9.08
CA LEU A 205 -11.34 -5.57 -10.27
C LEU A 205 -10.22 -5.27 -11.28
N ALA A 206 -9.88 -3.99 -11.45
CA ALA A 206 -8.75 -3.57 -12.28
C ALA A 206 -7.41 -4.12 -11.76
N LEU A 207 -7.18 -4.05 -10.43
CA LEU A 207 -6.02 -4.66 -9.79
C LEU A 207 -5.99 -6.18 -10.01
N PHE A 208 -7.10 -6.86 -9.77
CA PHE A 208 -7.23 -8.31 -9.96
C PHE A 208 -6.87 -8.72 -11.39
N ILE A 209 -7.56 -8.15 -12.38
CA ILE A 209 -7.33 -8.46 -13.81
C ILE A 209 -5.90 -8.11 -14.23
N GLY A 210 -5.40 -6.95 -13.79
CA GLY A 210 -4.05 -6.52 -14.07
C GLY A 210 -3.02 -7.49 -13.50
N MET A 211 -3.16 -7.90 -12.24
CA MET A 211 -2.24 -8.80 -11.56
C MET A 211 -2.24 -10.23 -12.15
N LEU A 212 -3.32 -10.66 -12.81
CA LEU A 212 -3.33 -11.95 -13.53
C LEU A 212 -2.28 -12.00 -14.66
N ARG A 213 -1.93 -10.85 -15.25
CA ARG A 213 -0.95 -10.73 -16.34
C ARG A 213 0.43 -10.28 -15.87
N MET A 214 0.59 -9.93 -14.61
CA MET A 214 1.87 -9.47 -14.06
C MET A 214 2.81 -10.65 -13.75
N PRO A 215 4.14 -10.44 -13.88
CA PRO A 215 5.11 -11.43 -13.46
C PRO A 215 5.21 -11.52 -11.93
N GLU A 216 5.79 -12.61 -11.43
CA GLU A 216 6.16 -12.73 -10.01
C GLU A 216 7.46 -11.94 -9.74
N SER A 217 7.74 -11.67 -8.46
CA SER A 217 8.97 -11.02 -8.04
C SER A 217 10.21 -11.85 -8.38
N PRO A 218 11.20 -11.28 -9.11
CA PRO A 218 12.46 -11.96 -9.37
C PRO A 218 13.22 -12.33 -8.10
N ARG A 219 13.22 -11.44 -7.10
CA ARG A 219 13.87 -11.68 -5.81
C ARG A 219 13.25 -12.86 -5.07
N TRP A 220 11.93 -12.96 -5.07
CA TRP A 220 11.22 -14.10 -4.49
C TRP A 220 11.53 -15.41 -5.22
N LEU A 221 11.53 -15.38 -6.55
CA LEU A 221 11.86 -16.56 -7.37
C LEU A 221 13.28 -17.08 -7.08
N ILE A 222 14.27 -16.20 -6.99
CA ILE A 222 15.64 -16.58 -6.65
C ILE A 222 15.71 -17.16 -5.23
N ALA A 223 14.99 -16.56 -4.27
CA ALA A 223 14.91 -17.10 -2.91
C ALA A 223 14.30 -18.51 -2.84
N GLN A 224 13.41 -18.86 -3.78
CA GLN A 224 12.82 -20.18 -3.95
C GLN A 224 13.66 -21.15 -4.83
N GLY A 225 14.86 -20.75 -5.25
CA GLY A 225 15.73 -21.54 -6.12
C GLY A 225 15.33 -21.53 -7.60
N ARG A 226 14.34 -20.74 -8.02
CA ARG A 226 13.81 -20.63 -9.39
C ARG A 226 14.53 -19.53 -10.19
N THR A 227 15.85 -19.61 -10.28
CA THR A 227 16.69 -18.56 -10.87
C THR A 227 16.43 -18.38 -12.38
N GLU A 228 16.14 -19.46 -13.11
CA GLU A 228 15.87 -19.36 -14.54
C GLU A 228 14.54 -18.63 -14.84
N ASP A 229 13.52 -18.84 -14.01
CA ASP A 229 12.26 -18.10 -14.12
C ASP A 229 12.49 -16.60 -13.82
N ALA A 230 13.28 -16.29 -12.80
CA ALA A 230 13.67 -14.93 -12.49
C ALA A 230 14.41 -14.27 -13.67
N ARG A 231 15.35 -15.01 -14.31
CA ARG A 231 16.09 -14.54 -15.48
C ARG A 231 15.16 -14.26 -16.66
N ALA A 232 14.22 -15.15 -16.94
CA ALA A 232 13.23 -14.95 -18.00
C ALA A 232 12.37 -13.70 -17.79
N ILE A 233 11.97 -13.42 -16.54
CA ILE A 233 11.21 -12.22 -16.18
C ILE A 233 12.08 -10.97 -16.31
N MET A 234 13.30 -10.99 -15.75
CA MET A 234 14.19 -9.84 -15.76
C MET A 234 14.55 -9.41 -17.20
N ARG A 235 14.81 -10.36 -18.10
CA ARG A 235 15.10 -10.08 -19.53
C ARG A 235 13.90 -9.49 -20.28
N ARG A 236 12.68 -9.60 -19.76
CA ARG A 236 11.49 -8.92 -20.34
C ARG A 236 11.39 -7.44 -19.96
N ILE A 237 11.98 -7.07 -18.83
CA ILE A 237 11.87 -5.72 -18.24
C ILE A 237 13.21 -4.98 -18.12
N ARG A 238 14.31 -5.61 -18.58
CA ARG A 238 15.68 -5.11 -18.60
C ARG A 238 16.41 -5.54 -19.89
N PRO A 239 17.45 -4.80 -20.32
CA PRO A 239 18.44 -5.32 -21.26
C PRO A 239 19.08 -6.59 -20.70
N ALA A 240 19.44 -7.56 -21.56
CA ALA A 240 19.90 -8.88 -21.15
C ALA A 240 21.12 -8.83 -20.21
N GLU A 241 22.11 -8.03 -20.57
CA GLU A 241 23.34 -7.85 -19.77
C GLU A 241 23.03 -7.28 -18.37
N ARG A 242 22.16 -6.28 -18.29
CA ARG A 242 21.71 -5.70 -17.03
C ARG A 242 20.92 -6.71 -16.20
N ALA A 243 20.05 -7.50 -16.82
CA ALA A 243 19.25 -8.52 -16.15
C ALA A 243 20.14 -9.57 -15.48
N ASP A 244 21.16 -10.07 -16.20
CA ASP A 244 22.08 -11.07 -15.67
C ASP A 244 22.93 -10.51 -14.52
N ALA A 245 23.39 -9.26 -14.61
CA ALA A 245 24.11 -8.57 -13.53
C ALA A 245 23.25 -8.35 -12.27
N GLU A 246 22.00 -7.90 -12.42
CA GLU A 246 21.08 -7.72 -11.30
C GLU A 246 20.71 -9.06 -10.62
N ILE A 247 20.56 -10.14 -11.38
CA ILE A 247 20.31 -11.49 -10.83
C ILE A 247 21.50 -11.96 -10.00
N ALA A 248 22.73 -11.77 -10.49
CA ALA A 248 23.92 -12.12 -9.74
C ALA A 248 24.05 -11.32 -8.43
N ASP A 249 23.70 -10.03 -8.45
CA ASP A 249 23.70 -9.18 -7.27
C ASP A 249 22.64 -9.61 -6.25
N ILE A 250 21.42 -9.92 -6.71
CA ILE A 250 20.34 -10.41 -5.86
C ILE A 250 20.73 -11.76 -5.23
N ALA A 251 21.26 -12.70 -6.02
CA ALA A 251 21.68 -14.01 -5.52
C ALA A 251 22.77 -13.88 -4.46
N ARG A 252 23.76 -13.02 -4.68
CA ARG A 252 24.83 -12.72 -3.70
C ARG A 252 24.26 -12.13 -2.42
N SER A 253 23.38 -11.14 -2.53
CA SER A 253 22.73 -10.49 -1.38
C SER A 253 21.89 -11.47 -0.55
N LEU A 254 21.20 -12.42 -1.19
CA LEU A 254 20.44 -13.47 -0.50
C LEU A 254 21.35 -14.46 0.21
N GLU A 255 22.47 -14.85 -0.39
CA GLU A 255 23.45 -15.76 0.22
C GLU A 255 24.15 -15.10 1.41
N GLU A 256 24.57 -13.84 1.29
CA GLU A 256 25.11 -13.04 2.39
C GLU A 256 24.12 -12.97 3.57
N THR A 257 22.84 -12.72 3.26
CA THR A 257 21.77 -12.69 4.26
C THR A 257 21.56 -14.08 4.91
N ARG A 258 21.57 -15.15 4.13
CA ARG A 258 21.51 -16.53 4.65
C ARG A 258 22.66 -16.85 5.57
N THR A 259 23.89 -16.50 5.17
CA THR A 259 25.09 -16.77 5.96
C THR A 259 25.07 -15.97 7.27
N GLN A 260 24.66 -14.69 7.21
CA GLN A 260 24.52 -13.85 8.41
C GLN A 260 23.39 -14.34 9.33
N ILE A 261 22.25 -14.77 8.79
CA ILE A 261 21.15 -15.35 9.56
C ILE A 261 21.57 -16.72 10.10
N GLY A 262 22.23 -17.56 9.33
CA GLY A 262 22.74 -18.85 9.77
C GLY A 262 23.76 -18.73 10.91
N ALA A 263 24.63 -17.73 10.86
CA ALA A 263 25.56 -17.40 11.95
C ALA A 263 24.82 -16.81 13.18
N LYS A 264 23.76 -16.02 12.97
CA LYS A 264 22.94 -15.40 14.02
C LYS A 264 21.74 -16.23 14.46
N ALA A 265 21.26 -17.22 13.69
CA ALA A 265 20.16 -18.10 14.09
C ALA A 265 20.51 -19.00 15.29
N ARG A 266 21.80 -19.13 15.61
CA ARG A 266 22.25 -19.60 16.94
C ARG A 266 22.01 -18.57 18.05
N SER A 267 21.65 -17.32 17.71
CA SER A 267 21.28 -16.27 18.66
C SER A 267 19.77 -16.05 18.51
N SER A 268 19.00 -16.57 19.47
CA SER A 268 17.53 -16.48 19.57
C SER A 268 17.02 -15.09 19.18
N THR A 269 15.93 -15.03 18.40
CA THR A 269 15.18 -13.78 18.05
C THR A 269 14.96 -12.88 19.29
N GLY A 270 14.80 -13.48 20.47
CA GLY A 270 14.71 -12.76 21.74
C GLY A 270 15.96 -11.98 22.15
N LYS A 271 17.16 -12.29 21.61
CA LYS A 271 18.37 -11.49 21.86
C LYS A 271 18.40 -10.24 21.00
N ILE A 272 17.93 -10.30 19.76
CA ILE A 272 17.85 -9.12 18.87
C ILE A 272 16.89 -8.09 19.42
N LEU A 273 15.73 -8.54 19.96
CA LEU A 273 14.75 -7.69 20.62
C LEU A 273 15.26 -7.04 21.92
N ARG A 274 16.39 -7.54 22.47
CA ARG A 274 17.06 -6.96 23.65
C ARG A 274 18.20 -6.01 23.30
N GLU A 275 18.60 -5.96 22.03
CA GLU A 275 19.62 -5.02 21.56
C GLU A 275 19.13 -3.57 21.66
N LYS A 276 19.78 -2.74 22.46
CA LYS A 276 19.35 -1.35 22.73
C LYS A 276 19.16 -0.52 21.45
N TRP A 277 20.02 -0.72 20.45
CA TRP A 277 19.93 0.00 19.18
C TRP A 277 18.67 -0.41 18.38
N PHE A 278 18.34 -1.71 18.37
CA PHE A 278 17.14 -2.22 17.68
C PHE A 278 15.86 -1.69 18.34
N VAL A 279 15.78 -1.77 19.67
CA VAL A 279 14.65 -1.22 20.44
C VAL A 279 14.50 0.27 20.20
N ARG A 280 15.61 1.04 20.15
CA ARG A 280 15.57 2.47 19.88
C ARG A 280 15.02 2.78 18.48
N ILE A 281 15.45 2.09 17.44
CA ILE A 281 14.94 2.27 16.08
C ILE A 281 13.47 1.89 16.01
N LEU A 282 13.09 0.76 16.62
CA LEU A 282 11.70 0.32 16.69
C LEU A 282 10.81 1.34 17.40
N LEU A 283 11.24 1.88 18.54
CA LEU A 283 10.52 2.92 19.28
C LEU A 283 10.38 4.20 18.45
N VAL A 284 11.43 4.64 17.75
CA VAL A 284 11.34 5.81 16.87
C VAL A 284 10.30 5.56 15.77
N GLY A 285 10.32 4.39 15.12
CA GLY A 285 9.32 4.04 14.10
C GLY A 285 7.88 4.03 14.65
N ILE A 286 7.68 3.43 15.83
CA ILE A 286 6.37 3.41 16.51
C ILE A 286 5.93 4.85 16.88
N LEU A 287 6.81 5.68 17.43
CA LEU A 287 6.48 7.05 17.83
C LEU A 287 6.14 7.93 16.63
N VAL A 288 6.86 7.79 15.51
CA VAL A 288 6.56 8.52 14.27
C VAL A 288 5.19 8.09 13.73
N GLY A 289 4.93 6.78 13.63
CA GLY A 289 3.64 6.26 13.18
C GLY A 289 2.48 6.67 14.10
N ALA A 290 2.67 6.57 15.41
CA ALA A 290 1.69 7.02 16.39
C ALA A 290 1.46 8.54 16.30
N GLY A 291 2.52 9.34 16.20
CA GLY A 291 2.44 10.78 16.01
C GLY A 291 1.61 11.16 14.79
N GLN A 292 1.81 10.49 13.66
CA GLN A 292 1.01 10.68 12.44
C GLN A 292 -0.48 10.44 12.70
N GLN A 293 -0.84 9.38 13.43
CA GLN A 293 -2.25 9.07 13.72
C GLN A 293 -2.85 10.04 14.74
N PHE A 294 -2.08 10.48 15.73
CA PHE A 294 -2.54 11.45 16.74
C PHE A 294 -2.75 12.88 16.19
N THR A 295 -2.31 13.19 14.98
CA THR A 295 -2.69 14.45 14.29
C THR A 295 -4.20 14.56 14.07
N GLY A 296 -4.94 13.45 14.14
CA GLY A 296 -6.39 13.42 13.93
C GLY A 296 -6.81 13.50 12.47
N ILE A 297 -5.88 13.38 11.52
CA ILE A 297 -6.19 13.46 10.07
C ILE A 297 -7.29 12.49 9.67
N ASN A 298 -7.26 11.25 10.17
CA ASN A 298 -8.27 10.25 9.86
C ASN A 298 -9.66 10.64 10.38
N SER A 299 -9.76 11.35 11.51
CA SER A 299 -11.04 11.84 12.00
C SER A 299 -11.66 12.84 11.03
N ILE A 300 -10.86 13.76 10.49
CA ILE A 300 -11.32 14.70 9.45
C ILE A 300 -11.71 13.95 8.18
N MET A 301 -10.92 12.96 7.77
CA MET A 301 -11.16 12.19 6.56
C MET A 301 -12.41 11.29 6.64
N TYR A 302 -12.78 10.81 7.84
CA TYR A 302 -13.97 9.97 8.05
C TYR A 302 -15.23 10.78 8.37
N TYR A 303 -15.11 11.89 9.08
CA TYR A 303 -16.24 12.67 9.59
C TYR A 303 -16.32 14.10 9.03
N GLY A 304 -15.55 14.40 7.96
CA GLY A 304 -15.46 15.75 7.40
C GLY A 304 -16.82 16.33 6.98
N ILE A 305 -17.67 15.52 6.32
CA ILE A 305 -19.02 15.95 5.92
C ILE A 305 -19.88 16.23 7.15
N LYS A 306 -19.81 15.40 8.19
CA LYS A 306 -20.55 15.61 9.44
C LYS A 306 -20.14 16.93 10.13
N VAL A 307 -18.83 17.21 10.15
CA VAL A 307 -18.30 18.48 10.69
C VAL A 307 -18.78 19.68 9.88
N LEU A 308 -18.79 19.59 8.55
CA LEU A 308 -19.30 20.65 7.68
C LEU A 308 -20.82 20.88 7.88
N LYS A 309 -21.59 19.82 8.04
CA LYS A 309 -23.04 19.92 8.33
C LYS A 309 -23.30 20.59 9.69
N GLU A 310 -22.52 20.26 10.72
CA GLU A 310 -22.60 20.92 12.03
C GLU A 310 -22.18 22.41 11.98
N ALA A 311 -21.29 22.77 11.01
CA ALA A 311 -20.91 24.15 10.72
C ALA A 311 -21.97 24.92 9.90
N GLY A 312 -23.09 24.29 9.52
CA GLY A 312 -24.21 24.94 8.86
C GLY A 312 -24.29 24.72 7.34
N PHE A 313 -23.47 23.88 6.77
CA PHE A 313 -23.58 23.50 5.36
C PHE A 313 -24.76 22.52 5.18
N ASP A 314 -25.51 22.69 4.08
CA ASP A 314 -26.44 21.65 3.63
C ASP A 314 -25.70 20.41 3.12
N GLU A 315 -26.37 19.29 2.99
CA GLU A 315 -25.75 17.98 2.66
C GLU A 315 -25.01 18.02 1.31
N GLY A 316 -25.60 18.63 0.29
CA GLY A 316 -24.98 18.74 -1.04
C GLY A 316 -23.74 19.62 -1.04
N SER A 317 -23.82 20.78 -0.41
CA SER A 317 -22.66 21.69 -0.28
C SER A 317 -21.53 21.11 0.56
N ALA A 318 -21.85 20.36 1.62
CA ALA A 318 -20.87 19.67 2.45
C ALA A 318 -20.11 18.59 1.65
N LEU A 319 -20.82 17.84 0.82
CA LEU A 319 -20.20 16.84 -0.08
C LEU A 319 -19.21 17.49 -1.07
N ILE A 320 -19.60 18.62 -1.68
CA ILE A 320 -18.72 19.36 -2.61
C ILE A 320 -17.53 19.96 -1.87
N ALA A 321 -17.76 20.62 -0.74
CA ALA A 321 -16.69 21.23 0.07
C ALA A 321 -15.66 20.21 0.54
N ASN A 322 -16.08 18.99 0.81
CA ASN A 322 -15.19 17.90 1.24
C ASN A 322 -14.24 17.39 0.15
N ILE A 323 -14.39 17.84 -1.12
CA ILE A 323 -13.41 17.58 -2.19
C ILE A 323 -12.11 18.37 -1.96
N ALA A 324 -12.19 19.54 -1.34
CA ALA A 324 -11.04 20.43 -1.16
C ALA A 324 -9.88 19.79 -0.35
N PRO A 325 -10.09 19.14 0.82
CA PRO A 325 -9.04 18.42 1.52
C PRO A 325 -8.36 17.35 0.66
N GLY A 326 -9.13 16.60 -0.14
CA GLY A 326 -8.58 15.61 -1.06
C GLY A 326 -7.73 16.21 -2.16
N ALA A 327 -8.18 17.32 -2.76
CA ALA A 327 -7.42 18.03 -3.78
C ALA A 327 -6.10 18.62 -3.22
N ILE A 328 -6.15 19.21 -2.02
CA ILE A 328 -4.96 19.75 -1.34
C ILE A 328 -3.98 18.61 -1.01
N ALA A 329 -4.46 17.43 -0.57
CA ALA A 329 -3.61 16.29 -0.31
C ALA A 329 -2.88 15.80 -1.57
N VAL A 330 -3.56 15.75 -2.73
CA VAL A 330 -2.93 15.42 -4.02
C VAL A 330 -1.86 16.44 -4.39
N VAL A 331 -2.16 17.75 -4.29
CA VAL A 331 -1.19 18.81 -4.57
C VAL A 331 0.01 18.69 -3.64
N GLY A 332 -0.21 18.52 -2.32
CA GLY A 332 0.87 18.38 -1.34
C GLY A 332 1.72 17.12 -1.50
N SER A 333 1.21 16.07 -2.15
CA SER A 333 1.98 14.84 -2.41
C SER A 333 2.86 14.91 -3.67
N ILE A 334 2.69 15.95 -4.50
CA ILE A 334 3.51 16.18 -5.71
C ILE A 334 4.77 17.00 -5.37
N PHE A 335 4.69 17.87 -4.35
CA PHE A 335 5.79 18.71 -3.87
C PHE A 335 6.50 18.11 -2.66
#